data_e212b7ab40c1bfa85e7aa38f49aa6417
#
_entry.id   e212b7ab40c1bfa85e7aa38f49aa6417
#
_cell.length_a   1.000
_cell.length_b   1.000
_cell.length_c   1.000
_cell.angle_alpha   90.00
_cell.angle_beta   90.00
_cell.angle_gamma   90.00
#
_symmetry.space_group_name_H-M   'P 1'
#
loop_
_entity.id
_entity.type
_entity.pdbx_description
1 polymer ?
#
loop_
_entity_poly.entity_id
_entity_poly.type
_entity_poly.pdbx_seq_one_letter_code
_entity_poly.pdbx_strand_id
1 'polypeptide(L)'
;KILLAVKSPYNLNSMTQAVGTVLFDHPEYIQSCVRRILESRDELYEHFCRISKEFPGAFVPQKPEANFVYVLCKDAEGIFNHLKSKGIIVRFMGDHLRISAGRNYENEVVSEEIEAYLKGETQ
;
A
#
# COMPACT_ATOMS: atom_id res chain seq x y z
N LYS A 1 5.09 25.18 -26.04
CA LYS A 1 4.95 23.76 -26.40
C LYS A 1 5.87 22.85 -25.57
N ILE A 2 7.14 23.22 -25.29
CA ILE A 2 8.11 22.39 -24.54
C ILE A 2 7.62 22.13 -23.11
N LEU A 3 7.15 23.16 -22.39
CA LEU A 3 6.63 23.01 -21.01
C LEU A 3 5.42 22.07 -20.90
N LEU A 4 4.58 22.01 -21.96
CA LEU A 4 3.46 21.09 -22.01
C LEU A 4 3.89 19.63 -22.20
N ALA A 5 5.03 19.40 -22.85
CA ALA A 5 5.56 18.05 -23.08
C ALA A 5 6.16 17.42 -21.81
N VAL A 6 6.68 18.23 -20.89
CA VAL A 6 7.29 17.79 -19.62
C VAL A 6 6.37 17.94 -18.41
N LYS A 7 5.17 18.50 -18.61
CA LYS A 7 4.18 18.67 -17.56
C LYS A 7 3.62 17.32 -17.12
N SER A 8 3.44 17.15 -15.79
CA SER A 8 2.70 16.02 -15.25
C SER A 8 1.32 15.87 -15.92
N PRO A 9 0.83 14.65 -16.18
CA PRO A 9 -0.48 14.42 -16.80
C PRO A 9 -1.65 15.01 -15.99
N TYR A 10 -1.46 15.21 -14.68
CA TYR A 10 -2.49 15.74 -13.79
C TYR A 10 -2.35 17.25 -13.58
N ASN A 11 -3.45 17.97 -13.73
CA ASN A 11 -3.53 19.39 -13.41
C ASN A 11 -3.83 19.57 -11.92
N LEU A 12 -3.12 20.49 -11.28
CA LEU A 12 -3.48 20.96 -9.94
C LEU A 12 -4.62 21.99 -10.09
N ASN A 13 -5.75 21.72 -9.46
CA ASN A 13 -6.84 22.69 -9.39
C ASN A 13 -6.53 23.81 -8.37
N SER A 14 -7.28 24.91 -8.43
CA SER A 14 -7.05 26.07 -7.56
C SER A 14 -7.21 25.76 -6.06
N MET A 15 -8.13 24.87 -5.71
CA MET A 15 -8.32 24.42 -4.31
C MET A 15 -7.07 23.70 -3.80
N THR A 16 -6.53 22.77 -4.58
CA THR A 16 -5.29 22.05 -4.24
C THR A 16 -4.11 23.02 -4.10
N GLN A 17 -4.02 24.03 -4.96
CA GLN A 17 -2.97 25.05 -4.87
C GLN A 17 -3.11 25.88 -3.58
N ALA A 18 -4.31 26.33 -3.25
CA ALA A 18 -4.56 27.09 -2.04
C ALA A 18 -4.24 26.29 -0.77
N VAL A 19 -4.71 25.04 -0.68
CA VAL A 19 -4.41 24.14 0.46
C VAL A 19 -2.90 23.84 0.51
N GLY A 20 -2.26 23.59 -0.62
CA GLY A 20 -0.82 23.34 -0.68
C GLY A 20 0.00 24.52 -0.15
N THR A 21 -0.38 25.76 -0.49
CA THR A 21 0.27 26.96 0.03
C THR A 21 0.18 27.03 1.56
N VAL A 22 -1.01 26.81 2.12
CA VAL A 22 -1.20 26.79 3.59
C VAL A 22 -0.39 25.69 4.25
N LEU A 23 -0.32 24.49 3.64
CA LEU A 23 0.46 23.38 4.19
C LEU A 23 1.97 23.67 4.25
N PHE A 24 2.52 24.45 3.32
CA PHE A 24 3.92 24.86 3.37
C PHE A 24 4.24 25.79 4.54
N ASP A 25 3.25 26.51 5.06
CA ASP A 25 3.39 27.34 6.27
C ASP A 25 3.34 26.49 7.55
N HIS A 26 3.01 25.19 7.44
CA HIS A 26 2.89 24.24 8.56
C HIS A 26 3.73 22.99 8.34
N PRO A 27 5.07 23.09 8.23
CA PRO A 27 5.95 21.96 7.94
C PRO A 27 5.90 20.86 9.00
N GLU A 28 5.64 21.21 10.26
CA GLU A 28 5.48 20.27 11.37
C GLU A 28 4.30 19.33 11.18
N TYR A 29 3.21 19.84 10.61
CA TYR A 29 2.04 19.02 10.28
C TYR A 29 2.37 18.02 9.18
N ILE A 30 3.01 18.46 8.10
CA ILE A 30 3.45 17.58 7.00
C ILE A 30 4.37 16.50 7.53
N GLN A 31 5.37 16.87 8.35
CA GLN A 31 6.31 15.92 8.93
C GLN A 31 5.62 14.89 9.84
N SER A 32 4.62 15.31 10.61
CA SER A 32 3.85 14.39 11.46
C SER A 32 3.05 13.39 10.62
N CYS A 33 2.43 13.84 9.52
CA CYS A 33 1.70 12.98 8.60
C CYS A 33 2.64 11.96 7.92
N VAL A 34 3.79 12.43 7.44
CA VAL A 34 4.80 11.55 6.81
C VAL A 34 5.27 10.48 7.80
N ARG A 35 5.58 10.87 9.04
CA ARG A 35 6.02 9.92 10.09
C ARG A 35 4.97 8.83 10.32
N ARG A 36 3.72 9.21 10.51
CA ARG A 36 2.62 8.25 10.69
C ARG A 36 2.46 7.29 9.51
N ILE A 37 2.63 7.77 8.28
CA ILE A 37 2.58 6.93 7.08
C ILE A 37 3.75 5.94 7.09
N LEU A 38 4.95 6.39 7.44
CA LEU A 38 6.13 5.53 7.50
C LEU A 38 6.02 4.47 8.59
N GLU A 39 5.56 4.84 9.79
CA GLU A 39 5.29 3.92 10.89
C GLU A 39 4.28 2.84 10.49
N SER A 40 3.15 3.25 9.94
CA SER A 40 2.12 2.31 9.47
C SER A 40 2.63 1.39 8.35
N ARG A 41 3.45 1.90 7.43
CA ARG A 41 4.07 1.09 6.38
C ARG A 41 5.03 0.05 6.95
N ASP A 42 5.83 0.44 7.94
CA ASP A 42 6.81 -0.45 8.56
C ASP A 42 6.09 -1.56 9.34
N GLU A 43 5.01 -1.25 10.06
CA GLU A 43 4.13 -2.25 10.69
C GLU A 43 3.54 -3.22 9.67
N LEU A 44 2.98 -2.72 8.57
CA LEU A 44 2.45 -3.58 7.50
C LEU A 44 3.53 -4.50 6.93
N TYR A 45 4.73 -3.98 6.71
CA TYR A 45 5.86 -4.76 6.22
C TYR A 45 6.26 -5.86 7.22
N GLU A 46 6.27 -5.57 8.51
CA GLU A 46 6.55 -6.56 9.56
C GLU A 46 5.48 -7.67 9.61
N HIS A 47 4.20 -7.32 9.44
CA HIS A 47 3.12 -8.30 9.31
C HIS A 47 3.37 -9.22 8.11
N PHE A 48 3.70 -8.66 6.96
CA PHE A 48 3.98 -9.43 5.75
C PHE A 48 5.24 -10.29 5.87
N CYS A 49 6.25 -9.83 6.59
CA CYS A 49 7.42 -10.65 6.90
C CYS A 49 7.09 -11.86 7.78
N ARG A 50 6.11 -11.74 8.69
CA ARG A 50 5.62 -12.88 9.49
C ARG A 50 4.91 -13.90 8.60
N ILE A 51 3.99 -13.45 7.75
CA ILE A 51 3.30 -14.30 6.78
C ILE A 51 4.30 -15.00 5.85
N SER A 52 5.31 -14.28 5.37
CA SER A 52 6.36 -14.84 4.51
C SER A 52 7.16 -15.98 5.19
N LYS A 53 7.37 -15.90 6.49
CA LYS A 53 8.04 -16.97 7.26
C LYS A 53 7.16 -18.22 7.40
N GLU A 54 5.86 -18.04 7.52
CA GLU A 54 4.89 -19.13 7.61
C GLU A 54 4.65 -19.79 6.25
N PHE A 55 4.67 -19.00 5.17
CA PHE A 55 4.44 -19.46 3.80
C PHE A 55 5.64 -19.16 2.87
N PRO A 56 6.79 -19.78 3.08
CA PRO A 56 8.01 -19.46 2.35
C PRO A 56 7.86 -19.69 0.85
N GLY A 57 8.20 -18.68 0.05
CA GLY A 57 8.09 -18.70 -1.42
C GLY A 57 6.68 -18.49 -1.97
N ALA A 58 5.62 -18.56 -1.15
CA ALA A 58 4.27 -18.27 -1.59
C ALA A 58 3.93 -16.76 -1.52
N PHE A 59 4.53 -16.04 -0.57
CA PHE A 59 4.29 -14.64 -0.30
C PHE A 59 5.60 -13.97 0.17
N VAL A 60 6.20 -13.12 -0.69
CA VAL A 60 7.54 -12.55 -0.45
C VAL A 60 7.50 -11.03 -0.53
N PRO A 61 7.41 -10.34 0.61
CA PRO A 61 7.40 -8.88 0.66
C PRO A 61 8.78 -8.31 0.33
N GLN A 62 8.78 -7.23 -0.46
CA GLN A 62 9.97 -6.45 -0.76
C GLN A 62 10.10 -5.31 0.26
N LYS A 63 11.32 -5.00 0.70
CA LYS A 63 11.57 -3.89 1.61
C LYS A 63 11.06 -2.59 1.01
N PRO A 64 10.13 -1.88 1.68
CA PRO A 64 9.50 -0.70 1.11
C PRO A 64 10.36 0.55 1.26
N GLU A 65 10.31 1.42 0.24
CA GLU A 65 10.88 2.78 0.27
C GLU A 65 9.81 3.87 0.07
N ALA A 66 8.57 3.46 -0.24
CA ALA A 66 7.42 4.35 -0.43
C ALA A 66 6.32 4.01 0.60
N ASN A 67 5.11 4.55 0.44
CA ASN A 67 3.97 4.31 1.32
C ASN A 67 3.21 3.01 1.02
N PHE A 68 3.84 2.05 0.37
CA PHE A 68 3.27 0.75 0.01
C PHE A 68 4.33 -0.35 0.07
N VAL A 69 3.88 -1.57 0.18
CA VAL A 69 4.72 -2.78 0.10
C VAL A 69 4.42 -3.49 -1.21
N TYR A 70 5.47 -3.81 -1.98
CA TYR A 70 5.40 -4.77 -3.06
C TYR A 70 5.57 -6.18 -2.52
N VAL A 71 4.72 -7.09 -2.98
CA VAL A 71 4.78 -8.48 -2.56
C VAL A 71 4.75 -9.38 -3.78
N LEU A 72 5.79 -10.18 -3.97
CA LEU A 72 5.80 -11.25 -4.95
C LEU A 72 4.95 -12.41 -4.39
N CYS A 73 3.97 -12.87 -5.16
CA CYS A 73 3.05 -13.92 -4.75
C CYS A 73 3.03 -15.05 -5.76
N LYS A 74 3.06 -16.29 -5.30
CA LYS A 74 2.90 -17.45 -6.16
C LYS A 74 1.54 -17.49 -6.85
N ASP A 75 0.50 -17.02 -6.15
CA ASP A 75 -0.87 -16.85 -6.66
C ASP A 75 -1.37 -15.44 -6.36
N ALA A 76 -0.79 -14.46 -7.04
CA ALA A 76 -1.15 -13.05 -6.86
C ALA A 76 -2.60 -12.76 -7.31
N GLU A 77 -3.08 -13.45 -8.34
CA GLU A 77 -4.43 -13.26 -8.86
C GLU A 77 -5.48 -13.82 -7.89
N GLY A 78 -5.24 -14.99 -7.30
CA GLY A 78 -6.12 -15.57 -6.30
C GLY A 78 -6.23 -14.71 -5.05
N ILE A 79 -5.09 -14.25 -4.50
CA ILE A 79 -5.07 -13.34 -3.35
C ILE A 79 -5.79 -12.03 -3.69
N PHE A 80 -5.54 -11.45 -4.88
CA PHE A 80 -6.23 -10.24 -5.31
C PHE A 80 -7.75 -10.41 -5.37
N ASN A 81 -8.24 -11.50 -5.97
CA ASN A 81 -9.66 -11.78 -6.09
C ASN A 81 -10.30 -12.03 -4.73
N HIS A 82 -9.62 -12.75 -3.84
CA HIS A 82 -10.06 -12.95 -2.46
C HIS A 82 -10.21 -11.62 -1.72
N LEU A 83 -9.17 -10.79 -1.67
CA LEU A 83 -9.21 -9.47 -1.03
C LEU A 83 -10.33 -8.60 -1.61
N LYS A 84 -10.49 -8.60 -2.94
CA LYS A 84 -11.55 -7.86 -3.62
C LYS A 84 -12.94 -8.34 -3.19
N SER A 85 -13.15 -9.63 -3.01
CA SER A 85 -14.43 -10.19 -2.53
C SER A 85 -14.79 -9.75 -1.12
N LYS A 86 -13.76 -9.44 -0.30
CA LYS A 86 -13.89 -8.89 1.06
C LYS A 86 -13.96 -7.34 1.08
N GLY A 87 -14.01 -6.70 -0.09
CA GLY A 87 -14.04 -5.23 -0.21
C GLY A 87 -12.69 -4.55 -0.04
N ILE A 88 -11.60 -5.31 -0.01
CA ILE A 88 -10.23 -4.78 0.12
C ILE A 88 -9.63 -4.59 -1.27
N ILE A 89 -9.34 -3.34 -1.64
CA ILE A 89 -8.83 -3.01 -2.96
C ILE A 89 -7.32 -2.77 -2.90
N VAL A 90 -6.58 -3.66 -3.54
CA VAL A 90 -5.13 -3.55 -3.74
C VAL A 90 -4.82 -3.45 -5.23
N ARG A 91 -3.57 -3.20 -5.61
CA ARG A 91 -3.19 -3.18 -7.02
C ARG A 91 -2.57 -4.50 -7.44
N PHE A 92 -3.20 -5.17 -8.39
CA PHE A 92 -2.67 -6.35 -9.06
C PHE A 92 -1.68 -5.94 -10.16
N MET A 93 -0.50 -6.59 -10.20
CA MET A 93 0.58 -6.29 -11.12
C MET A 93 1.23 -7.58 -11.67
N GLY A 94 0.41 -8.52 -12.12
CA GLY A 94 0.87 -9.81 -12.63
C GLY A 94 1.24 -10.78 -11.50
N ASP A 95 2.51 -10.99 -11.26
CA ASP A 95 3.01 -11.84 -10.18
C ASP A 95 3.21 -11.11 -8.85
N HIS A 96 2.90 -9.80 -8.81
CA HIS A 96 3.02 -8.97 -7.63
C HIS A 96 1.69 -8.34 -7.23
N LEU A 97 1.58 -8.09 -5.92
CA LEU A 97 0.59 -7.16 -5.37
C LEU A 97 1.29 -5.92 -4.84
N ARG A 98 0.71 -4.75 -5.09
CA ARG A 98 1.10 -3.50 -4.44
C ARG A 98 0.04 -3.11 -3.43
N ILE A 99 0.41 -3.14 -2.17
CA ILE A 99 -0.48 -2.91 -1.04
C ILE A 99 -0.04 -1.65 -0.33
N SER A 100 -0.87 -0.60 -0.37
CA SER A 100 -0.60 0.66 0.32
C SER A 100 -0.87 0.51 1.80
N ALA A 101 -0.01 1.08 2.63
CA ALA A 101 -0.25 1.16 4.05
C ALA A 101 -1.48 2.02 4.35
N GLY A 102 -2.35 1.50 5.17
CA GLY A 102 -3.56 2.15 5.65
C GLY A 102 -3.45 2.57 7.11
N ARG A 103 -4.55 2.60 7.84
CA ARG A 103 -4.55 2.69 9.30
C ARG A 103 -4.22 1.32 9.89
N ASN A 104 -3.79 1.28 11.15
CA ASN A 104 -3.37 0.01 11.79
C ASN A 104 -4.42 -1.09 11.63
N TYR A 105 -5.70 -0.80 11.90
CA TYR A 105 -6.78 -1.78 11.75
C TYR A 105 -6.97 -2.25 10.28
N GLU A 106 -6.71 -1.37 9.29
CA GLU A 106 -6.78 -1.73 7.87
C GLU A 106 -5.60 -2.64 7.48
N ASN A 107 -4.42 -2.39 8.06
CA ASN A 107 -3.24 -3.23 7.88
C ASN A 107 -3.42 -4.61 8.52
N GLU A 108 -4.05 -4.68 9.71
CA GLU A 108 -4.41 -5.92 10.38
C GLU A 108 -5.36 -6.75 9.52
N VAL A 109 -6.48 -6.16 9.10
CA VAL A 109 -7.51 -6.84 8.29
C VAL A 109 -6.93 -7.38 6.97
N VAL A 110 -6.16 -6.59 6.24
CA VAL A 110 -5.57 -7.07 4.99
C VAL A 110 -4.58 -8.21 5.23
N SER A 111 -3.83 -8.17 6.32
CA SER A 111 -2.88 -9.23 6.69
C SER A 111 -3.59 -10.51 7.08
N GLU A 112 -4.65 -10.43 7.88
CA GLU A 112 -5.48 -11.58 8.28
C GLU A 112 -6.14 -12.26 7.08
N GLU A 113 -6.71 -11.49 6.15
CA GLU A 113 -7.35 -12.03 4.96
C GLU A 113 -6.35 -12.70 3.99
N ILE A 114 -5.13 -12.16 3.88
CA ILE A 114 -4.06 -12.80 3.11
C ILE A 114 -3.64 -14.12 3.78
N GLU A 115 -3.47 -14.12 5.09
CA GLU A 115 -3.09 -15.31 5.86
C GLU A 115 -4.17 -16.39 5.78
N ALA A 116 -5.45 -16.03 5.90
CA ALA A 116 -6.58 -16.95 5.74
C ALA A 116 -6.62 -17.56 4.34
N TYR A 117 -6.37 -16.75 3.30
CA TYR A 117 -6.25 -17.26 1.94
C TYR A 117 -5.13 -18.30 1.80
N LEU A 118 -3.95 -17.99 2.31
CA LEU A 118 -2.77 -18.87 2.21
C LEU A 118 -2.94 -20.16 3.00
N LYS A 119 -3.72 -20.14 4.10
CA LYS A 119 -4.11 -21.33 4.87
C LYS A 119 -5.18 -22.18 4.18
N GLY A 120 -5.82 -21.69 3.15
CA GLY A 120 -6.95 -22.36 2.48
C GLY A 120 -8.27 -22.26 3.26
N GLU A 121 -8.39 -21.30 4.16
CA GLU A 121 -9.59 -21.06 5.00
C GLU A 121 -10.64 -20.17 4.28
N THR A 122 -10.56 -20.10 2.97
CA THR A 122 -11.48 -19.30 2.14
C THR A 122 -12.83 -20.00 1.99
N GLN A 123 -13.85 -19.43 2.60
CA GLN A 123 -15.27 -19.75 2.31
C GLN A 123 -15.83 -18.79 1.27
#